data_67ea5e7817798dafc61f5a2256d7f266
#
_entry.id   67ea5e7817798dafc61f5a2256d7f266
#
_cell.length_a   1.000
_cell.length_b   1.000
_cell.length_c   1.000
_cell.angle_alpha   90.00
_cell.angle_beta   90.00
_cell.angle_gamma   90.00
#
_symmetry.space_group_name_H-M   'P 1'
#
loop_
_entity.id
_entity.type
_entity.pdbx_description
1 polymer ?
#
loop_
_entity_poly.entity_id
_entity_poly.type
_entity_poly.pdbx_seq_one_letter_code
_entity_poly.pdbx_strand_id
1 'polypeptide(L)'
;VQEMYLALRLERKLRDKEEILWLYLNQIPFGHGRFGVEEAARFYFGKSVSDVNAGEAAVLASLPKGPEEISPRRNPERAKNRQRYVLSQMARYHHISQEEAQKFAEEPIRLVKEPPPLSTLAPEFVDEVEKMLAEKYPAARIPYLGLNVRTTCDLAVQRAAREALERGLQKIDERNGYRARLRKLEGAALSAHLGQLKKDYPSGPPVGRLVDGVISKVLDGEGEGQAGWAMVELGATTGSLRLPTVNDRYNPKGLPASQRFALGDVVHVRVGSLGREGPILALEHGPQGAAIVIDPQTRHVLAMIGGYGQSRSYFNRALRAKRQPGSAFKTFVFATAFESRRYTPASILNDSPQVYDLPGLSPWAPRNASAHNSQFMGPVRLRVALAPSLYT
;
A
#
# COMPACT_ATOMS: atom_id res chain seq x y z
N VAL A 1 28.33 34.32 -7.18
CA VAL A 1 29.60 34.41 -6.40
C VAL A 1 29.81 33.14 -5.57
N GLN A 2 28.85 32.68 -4.81
CA GLN A 2 28.96 31.46 -3.97
C GLN A 2 29.23 30.21 -4.79
N GLU A 3 28.47 29.95 -5.87
CA GLU A 3 28.66 28.82 -6.75
C GLU A 3 30.05 28.80 -7.40
N MET A 4 30.52 29.94 -7.88
CA MET A 4 31.87 30.10 -8.47
C MET A 4 32.97 29.78 -7.45
N TYR A 5 32.81 30.27 -6.21
CA TYR A 5 33.77 30.00 -5.13
C TYR A 5 33.78 28.49 -4.78
N LEU A 6 32.60 27.87 -4.68
CA LEU A 6 32.47 26.41 -4.43
C LEU A 6 33.06 25.59 -5.56
N ALA A 7 32.85 25.97 -6.83
CA ALA A 7 33.43 25.30 -7.98
C ALA A 7 34.94 25.33 -7.95
N LEU A 8 35.55 26.51 -7.72
CA LEU A 8 36.99 26.63 -7.59
C LEU A 8 37.55 25.82 -6.41
N ARG A 9 36.82 25.78 -5.29
CA ARG A 9 37.20 24.98 -4.14
C ARG A 9 37.13 23.49 -4.42
N LEU A 10 36.12 23.03 -5.19
CA LEU A 10 35.96 21.65 -5.60
C LEU A 10 37.10 21.21 -6.53
N GLU A 11 37.41 22.01 -7.57
CA GLU A 11 38.53 21.76 -8.47
C GLU A 11 39.87 21.69 -7.76
N ARG A 12 40.10 22.54 -6.76
CA ARG A 12 41.34 22.51 -5.96
C ARG A 12 41.43 21.26 -5.09
N LYS A 13 40.30 20.76 -4.59
CA LYS A 13 40.24 19.60 -3.68
C LYS A 13 40.38 18.26 -4.40
N LEU A 14 39.64 18.10 -5.48
CA LEU A 14 39.59 16.82 -6.22
C LEU A 14 40.66 16.71 -7.31
N ARG A 15 41.13 17.82 -7.85
CA ARG A 15 42.19 17.92 -8.90
C ARG A 15 41.93 17.13 -10.19
N ASP A 16 40.99 16.20 -10.21
CA ASP A 16 40.61 15.37 -11.35
C ASP A 16 39.22 15.76 -11.86
N LYS A 17 39.14 16.13 -13.12
CA LYS A 17 37.88 16.51 -13.79
C LYS A 17 36.95 15.32 -14.01
N GLU A 18 37.49 14.14 -14.17
CA GLU A 18 36.71 12.91 -14.33
C GLU A 18 36.02 12.56 -13.01
N GLU A 19 36.71 12.70 -11.87
CA GLU A 19 36.12 12.52 -10.55
C GLU A 19 34.99 13.54 -10.27
N ILE A 20 35.19 14.81 -10.67
CA ILE A 20 34.15 15.85 -10.55
C ILE A 20 32.93 15.50 -11.42
N LEU A 21 33.17 15.05 -12.67
CA LEU A 21 32.10 14.67 -13.58
C LEU A 21 31.37 13.43 -13.05
N TRP A 22 32.10 12.44 -12.54
CA TRP A 22 31.51 11.25 -11.92
C TRP A 22 30.61 11.61 -10.75
N LEU A 23 31.06 12.45 -9.83
CA LEU A 23 30.25 12.95 -8.72
C LEU A 23 29.02 13.70 -9.21
N TYR A 24 29.17 14.58 -10.20
CA TYR A 24 28.08 15.35 -10.78
C TYR A 24 27.02 14.39 -11.36
N LEU A 25 27.41 13.48 -12.26
CA LEU A 25 26.49 12.56 -12.92
C LEU A 25 25.77 11.60 -11.96
N ASN A 26 26.37 11.30 -10.81
CA ASN A 26 25.74 10.44 -9.79
C ASN A 26 24.83 11.19 -8.81
N GLN A 27 24.87 12.53 -8.77
CA GLN A 27 24.15 13.33 -7.76
C GLN A 27 22.98 14.14 -8.31
N ILE A 28 23.02 14.51 -9.59
CA ILE A 28 22.02 15.40 -10.17
C ILE A 28 20.69 14.68 -10.45
N PRO A 29 19.57 15.44 -10.41
CA PRO A 29 18.27 14.91 -10.79
C PRO A 29 18.11 14.75 -12.29
N PHE A 30 17.47 13.66 -12.70
CA PHE A 30 17.12 13.34 -14.09
C PHE A 30 15.59 13.30 -14.32
N GLY A 31 14.80 13.86 -13.41
CA GLY A 31 13.34 13.85 -13.47
C GLY A 31 12.70 12.63 -12.81
N HIS A 32 11.37 12.68 -12.58
CA HIS A 32 10.61 11.61 -11.94
C HIS A 32 11.18 11.13 -10.59
N GLY A 33 11.84 12.02 -9.85
CA GLY A 33 12.51 11.66 -8.59
C GLY A 33 13.74 10.77 -8.74
N ARG A 34 14.31 10.64 -9.95
CA ARG A 34 15.51 9.85 -10.21
C ARG A 34 16.75 10.72 -10.08
N PHE A 35 17.69 10.26 -9.27
CA PHE A 35 19.00 10.89 -9.05
C PHE A 35 20.10 9.96 -9.55
N GLY A 36 21.08 10.52 -10.27
CA GLY A 36 22.16 9.77 -10.87
C GLY A 36 21.85 9.19 -12.25
N VAL A 37 22.86 9.19 -13.12
CA VAL A 37 22.71 8.81 -14.53
C VAL A 37 22.44 7.31 -14.72
N GLU A 38 22.96 6.46 -13.85
CA GLU A 38 22.70 5.01 -13.88
C GLU A 38 21.23 4.71 -13.60
N GLU A 39 20.66 5.33 -12.57
CA GLU A 39 19.24 5.16 -12.25
C GLU A 39 18.35 5.74 -13.35
N ALA A 40 18.75 6.85 -13.96
CA ALA A 40 18.06 7.43 -15.10
C ALA A 40 18.08 6.50 -16.33
N ALA A 41 19.21 5.90 -16.65
CA ALA A 41 19.34 4.95 -17.76
C ALA A 41 18.42 3.73 -17.56
N ARG A 42 18.40 3.17 -16.36
CA ARG A 42 17.49 2.07 -16.01
C ARG A 42 16.00 2.49 -16.08
N PHE A 43 15.69 3.68 -15.60
CA PHE A 43 14.31 4.18 -15.58
C PHE A 43 13.76 4.48 -16.98
N TYR A 44 14.55 5.10 -17.83
CA TYR A 44 14.11 5.48 -19.18
C TYR A 44 14.28 4.36 -20.20
N PHE A 45 15.38 3.63 -20.13
CA PHE A 45 15.81 2.68 -21.19
C PHE A 45 15.91 1.22 -20.71
N GLY A 46 15.79 0.95 -19.42
CA GLY A 46 15.79 -0.42 -18.87
C GLY A 46 17.16 -1.10 -18.88
N LYS A 47 18.25 -0.36 -19.04
CA LYS A 47 19.61 -0.86 -19.16
C LYS A 47 20.60 -0.04 -18.31
N SER A 48 21.80 -0.58 -18.10
CA SER A 48 22.89 0.18 -17.46
C SER A 48 23.31 1.36 -18.32
N VAL A 49 23.84 2.40 -17.70
CA VAL A 49 24.39 3.56 -18.42
C VAL A 49 25.55 3.18 -19.34
N SER A 50 26.29 2.10 -19.03
CA SER A 50 27.34 1.54 -19.89
C SER A 50 26.80 0.99 -21.21
N ASP A 51 25.53 0.63 -21.27
CA ASP A 51 24.91 -0.04 -22.42
C ASP A 51 24.06 0.90 -23.30
N VAL A 52 23.95 2.19 -22.88
CA VAL A 52 23.19 3.17 -23.66
C VAL A 52 23.92 3.54 -24.96
N ASN A 53 23.16 3.69 -26.03
CA ASN A 53 23.71 4.20 -27.29
C ASN A 53 23.82 5.74 -27.27
N ALA A 54 24.48 6.32 -28.29
CA ALA A 54 24.69 7.76 -28.39
C ALA A 54 23.35 8.57 -28.38
N GLY A 55 22.30 8.03 -29.00
CA GLY A 55 20.97 8.65 -28.98
C GLY A 55 20.34 8.71 -27.58
N GLU A 56 20.46 7.64 -26.82
CA GLU A 56 19.99 7.55 -25.44
C GLU A 56 20.84 8.40 -24.49
N ALA A 57 22.18 8.39 -24.69
CA ALA A 57 23.10 9.25 -23.94
C ALA A 57 22.77 10.74 -24.17
N ALA A 58 22.42 11.13 -25.38
CA ALA A 58 22.02 12.51 -25.73
C ALA A 58 20.69 12.89 -25.01
N VAL A 59 19.76 11.96 -24.84
CA VAL A 59 18.55 12.20 -24.02
C VAL A 59 18.95 12.42 -22.57
N LEU A 60 19.75 11.53 -21.98
CA LEU A 60 20.19 11.67 -20.60
C LEU A 60 20.93 12.98 -20.36
N ALA A 61 21.85 13.35 -21.25
CA ALA A 61 22.56 14.63 -21.19
C ALA A 61 21.67 15.88 -21.36
N SER A 62 20.48 15.71 -21.89
CA SER A 62 19.50 16.78 -22.05
C SER A 62 18.77 17.11 -20.75
N LEU A 63 18.54 16.11 -19.89
CA LEU A 63 17.67 16.19 -18.71
C LEU A 63 18.14 17.17 -17.64
N PRO A 64 19.44 17.30 -17.30
CA PRO A 64 19.89 18.20 -16.23
C PRO A 64 19.49 19.66 -16.42
N LYS A 65 19.24 20.11 -17.64
CA LYS A 65 18.80 21.48 -17.93
C LYS A 65 17.37 21.78 -17.43
N GLY A 66 16.52 20.75 -17.39
CA GLY A 66 15.13 20.87 -16.93
C GLY A 66 14.53 19.48 -16.81
N PRO A 67 14.83 18.74 -15.72
CA PRO A 67 14.54 17.31 -15.61
C PRO A 67 13.08 16.94 -15.81
N GLU A 68 12.16 17.75 -15.34
CA GLU A 68 10.72 17.51 -15.48
C GLU A 68 10.17 18.07 -16.82
N GLU A 69 10.70 19.22 -17.27
CA GLU A 69 10.22 19.89 -18.49
C GLU A 69 10.72 19.22 -19.77
N ILE A 70 11.90 18.60 -19.74
CA ILE A 70 12.54 17.93 -20.88
C ILE A 70 12.35 16.42 -20.81
N SER A 71 11.63 15.93 -19.78
CA SER A 71 11.37 14.49 -19.64
C SER A 71 10.69 13.91 -20.88
N PRO A 72 11.24 12.86 -21.51
CA PRO A 72 10.62 12.24 -22.69
C PRO A 72 9.30 11.51 -22.36
N ARG A 73 9.02 11.23 -21.09
CA ARG A 73 7.73 10.68 -20.65
C ARG A 73 6.63 11.73 -20.56
N ARG A 74 6.99 12.98 -20.23
CA ARG A 74 6.01 14.09 -20.09
C ARG A 74 5.89 14.92 -21.35
N ASN A 75 7.02 15.23 -21.98
CA ASN A 75 7.11 16.14 -23.12
C ASN A 75 8.00 15.54 -24.24
N PRO A 76 7.51 14.49 -24.96
CA PRO A 76 8.31 13.76 -25.95
C PRO A 76 8.89 14.65 -27.05
N GLU A 77 8.13 15.63 -27.54
CA GLU A 77 8.59 16.57 -28.57
C GLU A 77 9.74 17.48 -28.07
N ARG A 78 9.60 18.00 -26.86
CA ARG A 78 10.62 18.85 -26.26
C ARG A 78 11.91 18.07 -25.99
N ALA A 79 11.76 16.81 -25.51
CA ALA A 79 12.86 15.89 -25.33
C ALA A 79 13.56 15.58 -26.67
N LYS A 80 12.80 15.32 -27.73
CA LYS A 80 13.32 15.04 -29.07
C LYS A 80 14.09 16.22 -29.65
N ASN A 81 13.55 17.42 -29.53
CA ASN A 81 14.22 18.63 -30.00
C ASN A 81 15.54 18.88 -29.23
N ARG A 82 15.55 18.63 -27.93
CA ARG A 82 16.77 18.77 -27.13
C ARG A 82 17.79 17.67 -27.43
N GLN A 83 17.35 16.42 -27.65
CA GLN A 83 18.19 15.32 -28.10
C GLN A 83 18.92 15.69 -29.41
N ARG A 84 18.19 16.21 -30.40
CA ARG A 84 18.76 16.63 -31.70
C ARG A 84 19.85 17.68 -31.51
N TYR A 85 19.60 18.65 -30.62
CA TYR A 85 20.62 19.66 -30.32
C TYR A 85 21.87 19.04 -29.68
N VAL A 86 21.70 18.13 -28.71
CA VAL A 86 22.85 17.47 -28.06
C VAL A 86 23.62 16.63 -29.06
N LEU A 87 22.96 15.83 -29.91
CA LEU A 87 23.57 15.04 -30.95
C LEU A 87 24.37 15.92 -31.93
N SER A 88 23.85 17.07 -32.37
CA SER A 88 24.57 18.02 -33.22
C SER A 88 25.83 18.57 -32.56
N GLN A 89 25.81 18.81 -31.24
CA GLN A 89 27.00 19.23 -30.50
C GLN A 89 28.01 18.07 -30.37
N MET A 90 27.54 16.83 -30.08
CA MET A 90 28.43 15.65 -30.03
C MET A 90 29.16 15.44 -31.37
N ALA A 91 28.47 15.60 -32.48
CA ALA A 91 29.09 15.52 -33.80
C ALA A 91 30.08 16.70 -34.08
N ARG A 92 29.68 17.94 -33.68
CA ARG A 92 30.54 19.13 -33.81
C ARG A 92 31.84 18.99 -33.04
N TYR A 93 31.83 18.33 -31.89
CA TYR A 93 33.03 18.12 -31.07
C TYR A 93 33.69 16.75 -31.32
N HIS A 94 33.33 16.06 -32.42
CA HIS A 94 33.91 14.78 -32.85
C HIS A 94 33.77 13.61 -31.88
N HIS A 95 32.75 13.62 -31.02
CA HIS A 95 32.42 12.48 -30.14
C HIS A 95 31.67 11.38 -30.89
N ILE A 96 30.94 11.73 -31.95
CA ILE A 96 30.25 10.81 -32.88
C ILE A 96 30.39 11.36 -34.30
N SER A 97 30.11 10.50 -35.30
CA SER A 97 30.07 10.96 -36.70
C SER A 97 28.81 11.76 -37.02
N GLN A 98 28.82 12.54 -38.12
CA GLN A 98 27.63 13.25 -38.61
C GLN A 98 26.51 12.28 -39.00
N GLU A 99 26.87 11.16 -39.56
CA GLU A 99 25.93 10.09 -39.98
C GLU A 99 25.23 9.48 -38.75
N GLU A 100 25.98 9.17 -37.68
CA GLU A 100 25.43 8.67 -36.44
C GLU A 100 24.50 9.72 -35.77
N ALA A 101 24.91 10.99 -35.77
CA ALA A 101 24.08 12.06 -35.18
C ALA A 101 22.74 12.18 -35.93
N GLN A 102 22.78 12.12 -37.28
CA GLN A 102 21.57 12.17 -38.08
C GLN A 102 20.69 10.95 -37.88
N LYS A 103 21.26 9.74 -37.87
CA LYS A 103 20.57 8.49 -37.61
C LYS A 103 19.77 8.56 -36.29
N PHE A 104 20.44 8.88 -35.18
CA PHE A 104 19.77 8.96 -33.86
C PHE A 104 18.82 10.17 -33.76
N ALA A 105 19.03 11.23 -34.52
CA ALA A 105 18.10 12.37 -34.59
C ALA A 105 16.77 12.01 -35.26
N GLU A 106 16.78 11.05 -36.21
CA GLU A 106 15.59 10.57 -36.90
C GLU A 106 14.89 9.45 -36.13
N GLU A 107 15.62 8.57 -35.46
CA GLU A 107 15.06 7.47 -34.68
C GLU A 107 14.18 7.99 -33.52
N PRO A 108 13.00 7.36 -33.25
CA PRO A 108 12.17 7.71 -32.11
C PRO A 108 12.87 7.35 -30.79
N ILE A 109 12.63 8.15 -29.76
CA ILE A 109 13.07 7.82 -28.40
C ILE A 109 12.21 6.66 -27.88
N ARG A 110 12.80 5.48 -27.74
CA ARG A 110 12.12 4.29 -27.23
C ARG A 110 12.29 4.19 -25.72
N LEU A 111 11.22 4.36 -24.99
CA LEU A 111 11.21 4.24 -23.54
C LEU A 111 10.67 2.86 -23.13
N VAL A 112 11.25 2.30 -22.08
CA VAL A 112 10.67 1.11 -21.46
C VAL A 112 9.39 1.50 -20.69
N LYS A 113 8.48 0.54 -20.49
CA LYS A 113 7.32 0.76 -19.63
C LYS A 113 7.81 1.15 -18.24
N GLU A 114 7.25 2.23 -17.69
CA GLU A 114 7.59 2.67 -16.35
C GLU A 114 7.27 1.54 -15.35
N PRO A 115 8.27 1.03 -14.62
CA PRO A 115 8.00 0.03 -13.60
C PRO A 115 7.19 0.69 -12.48
N PRO A 116 6.17 0.02 -11.93
CA PRO A 116 5.45 0.55 -10.79
C PRO A 116 6.45 0.80 -9.65
N PRO A 117 6.35 1.93 -8.95
CA PRO A 117 7.24 2.23 -7.84
C PRO A 117 7.18 1.11 -6.79
N LEU A 118 8.31 0.73 -6.18
CA LEU A 118 8.35 -0.26 -5.09
C LEU A 118 7.37 0.09 -3.97
N SER A 119 7.13 1.38 -3.76
CA SER A 119 6.11 1.89 -2.83
C SER A 119 4.68 1.47 -3.16
N THR A 120 4.39 1.01 -4.38
CA THR A 120 3.10 0.43 -4.76
C THR A 120 3.11 -1.09 -4.72
N LEU A 121 4.26 -1.73 -4.90
CA LEU A 121 4.37 -3.19 -4.88
C LEU A 121 4.46 -3.75 -3.46
N ALA A 122 5.20 -3.06 -2.58
CA ALA A 122 5.41 -3.46 -1.19
C ALA A 122 5.39 -2.23 -0.26
N PRO A 123 4.26 -1.50 -0.17
CA PRO A 123 4.18 -0.25 0.57
C PRO A 123 4.51 -0.41 2.05
N GLU A 124 4.17 -1.55 2.66
CA GLU A 124 4.44 -1.84 4.06
C GLU A 124 5.95 -1.97 4.34
N PHE A 125 6.71 -2.58 3.42
CA PHE A 125 8.16 -2.66 3.52
C PHE A 125 8.82 -1.29 3.33
N VAL A 126 8.38 -0.52 2.33
CA VAL A 126 8.93 0.82 2.06
C VAL A 126 8.69 1.74 3.25
N ASP A 127 7.47 1.76 3.80
CA ASP A 127 7.11 2.56 4.97
C ASP A 127 7.97 2.20 6.20
N GLU A 128 8.23 0.92 6.43
CA GLU A 128 9.04 0.48 7.56
C GLU A 128 10.54 0.79 7.37
N VAL A 129 11.05 0.62 6.15
CA VAL A 129 12.42 1.02 5.80
C VAL A 129 12.61 2.53 5.98
N GLU A 130 11.67 3.35 5.52
CA GLU A 130 11.73 4.81 5.69
C GLU A 130 11.78 5.19 7.19
N LYS A 131 11.02 4.52 8.04
CA LYS A 131 11.06 4.74 9.50
C LYS A 131 12.40 4.35 10.10
N MET A 132 12.89 3.16 9.76
CA MET A 132 14.20 2.69 10.24
C MET A 132 15.36 3.61 9.79
N LEU A 133 15.26 4.16 8.59
CA LEU A 133 16.23 5.15 8.10
C LEU A 133 16.11 6.48 8.84
N ALA A 134 14.87 6.94 9.13
CA ALA A 134 14.62 8.18 9.85
C ALA A 134 15.12 8.14 11.33
N GLU A 135 15.23 6.94 11.91
CA GLU A 135 15.87 6.75 13.23
C GLU A 135 17.39 6.99 13.19
N LYS A 136 18.03 6.73 12.03
CA LYS A 136 19.50 6.80 11.86
C LYS A 136 19.96 8.09 11.19
N TYR A 137 19.14 8.68 10.35
CA TYR A 137 19.49 9.83 9.52
C TYR A 137 18.39 10.91 9.59
N PRO A 138 18.73 12.19 9.57
CA PRO A 138 17.75 13.26 9.42
C PRO A 138 16.93 13.06 8.14
N ALA A 139 15.60 13.04 8.24
CA ALA A 139 14.70 12.71 7.13
C ALA A 139 14.95 13.55 5.88
N ALA A 140 15.25 14.86 6.04
CA ALA A 140 15.58 15.76 4.95
C ALA A 140 16.88 15.39 4.19
N ARG A 141 17.77 14.58 4.78
CA ARG A 141 19.03 14.16 4.16
C ARG A 141 18.94 12.83 3.44
N ILE A 142 17.97 11.96 3.80
CA ILE A 142 17.84 10.59 3.25
C ILE A 142 17.87 10.57 1.72
N PRO A 143 17.11 11.42 0.98
CA PRO A 143 17.12 11.41 -0.49
C PRO A 143 18.48 11.74 -1.12
N TYR A 144 19.36 12.42 -0.38
CA TYR A 144 20.66 12.87 -0.87
C TYR A 144 21.83 11.99 -0.46
N LEU A 145 21.59 10.92 0.31
CA LEU A 145 22.66 10.03 0.79
C LEU A 145 23.06 8.96 -0.22
N GLY A 146 22.33 8.81 -1.33
CA GLY A 146 22.62 7.79 -2.33
C GLY A 146 22.55 6.35 -1.79
N LEU A 147 21.69 6.11 -0.78
CA LEU A 147 21.59 4.82 -0.11
C LEU A 147 21.01 3.74 -1.03
N ASN A 148 21.66 2.59 -1.08
CA ASN A 148 21.12 1.37 -1.66
C ASN A 148 20.65 0.46 -0.52
N VAL A 149 19.33 0.37 -0.33
CA VAL A 149 18.73 -0.40 0.77
C VAL A 149 18.18 -1.71 0.23
N ARG A 150 18.78 -2.82 0.65
CA ARG A 150 18.27 -4.17 0.36
C ARG A 150 17.42 -4.67 1.51
N THR A 151 16.26 -5.23 1.18
CA THR A 151 15.34 -5.83 2.14
C THR A 151 15.21 -7.33 1.90
N THR A 152 14.57 -8.03 2.80
CA THR A 152 14.24 -9.46 2.67
C THR A 152 12.94 -9.69 1.87
N CYS A 153 12.28 -8.62 1.40
CA CYS A 153 11.03 -8.72 0.64
C CYS A 153 11.22 -9.49 -0.66
N ASP A 154 10.47 -10.56 -0.82
CA ASP A 154 10.28 -11.25 -2.10
C ASP A 154 8.98 -10.74 -2.75
N LEU A 155 9.10 -10.06 -3.89
CA LEU A 155 7.96 -9.43 -4.56
C LEU A 155 6.93 -10.43 -5.08
N ALA A 156 7.33 -11.66 -5.41
CA ALA A 156 6.39 -12.70 -5.83
C ALA A 156 5.58 -13.20 -4.64
N VAL A 157 6.25 -13.47 -3.50
CA VAL A 157 5.60 -13.86 -2.25
C VAL A 157 4.72 -12.73 -1.71
N GLN A 158 5.19 -11.47 -1.77
CA GLN A 158 4.42 -10.29 -1.35
C GLN A 158 3.11 -10.16 -2.13
N ARG A 159 3.17 -10.33 -3.46
CA ARG A 159 1.98 -10.29 -4.32
C ARG A 159 1.02 -11.42 -4.00
N ALA A 160 1.52 -12.65 -3.94
CA ALA A 160 0.69 -13.83 -3.64
C ALA A 160 0.01 -13.73 -2.26
N ALA A 161 0.74 -13.27 -1.24
CA ALA A 161 0.20 -13.05 0.11
C ALA A 161 -0.89 -11.97 0.13
N ARG A 162 -0.69 -10.86 -0.60
CA ARG A 162 -1.70 -9.81 -0.73
C ARG A 162 -2.97 -10.33 -1.38
N GLU A 163 -2.85 -10.97 -2.54
CA GLU A 163 -4.00 -11.53 -3.25
C GLU A 163 -4.74 -12.58 -2.40
N ALA A 164 -4.02 -13.41 -1.66
CA ALA A 164 -4.63 -14.40 -0.79
C ALA A 164 -5.41 -13.75 0.36
N LEU A 165 -4.82 -12.72 1.01
CA LEU A 165 -5.49 -11.96 2.06
C LEU A 165 -6.75 -11.25 1.53
N GLU A 166 -6.63 -10.57 0.39
CA GLU A 166 -7.75 -9.83 -0.21
C GLU A 166 -8.91 -10.76 -0.60
N ARG A 167 -8.60 -11.90 -1.24
CA ARG A 167 -9.61 -12.94 -1.52
C ARG A 167 -10.26 -13.50 -0.25
N GLY A 168 -9.46 -13.70 0.80
CA GLY A 168 -9.96 -14.17 2.10
C GLY A 168 -10.94 -13.17 2.73
N LEU A 169 -10.60 -11.88 2.71
CA LEU A 169 -11.44 -10.81 3.24
C LEU A 169 -12.73 -10.63 2.42
N GLN A 170 -12.67 -10.75 1.10
CA GLN A 170 -13.87 -10.72 0.24
C GLN A 170 -14.84 -11.87 0.57
N LYS A 171 -14.31 -13.09 0.77
CA LYS A 171 -15.15 -14.23 1.21
C LYS A 171 -15.79 -14.00 2.57
N ILE A 172 -15.12 -13.32 3.48
CA ILE A 172 -15.69 -12.93 4.78
C ILE A 172 -16.82 -11.91 4.58
N ASP A 173 -16.66 -10.94 3.67
CA ASP A 173 -17.71 -9.99 3.34
C ASP A 173 -18.95 -10.68 2.78
N GLU A 174 -18.77 -11.54 1.80
CA GLU A 174 -19.86 -12.32 1.22
C GLU A 174 -20.63 -13.13 2.27
N ARG A 175 -19.89 -13.82 3.15
CA ARG A 175 -20.46 -14.63 4.23
C ARG A 175 -21.26 -13.82 5.25
N ASN A 176 -20.76 -12.63 5.59
CA ASN A 176 -21.36 -11.78 6.63
C ASN A 176 -22.28 -10.70 6.06
N GLY A 177 -22.48 -10.66 4.75
CA GLY A 177 -23.37 -9.70 4.09
C GLY A 177 -22.86 -8.26 4.02
N TYR A 178 -21.56 -8.05 4.18
CA TYR A 178 -20.95 -6.72 3.95
C TYR A 178 -20.98 -6.39 2.45
N ARG A 179 -21.59 -5.26 2.09
CA ARG A 179 -21.78 -4.84 0.70
C ARG A 179 -21.67 -3.32 0.57
N ALA A 180 -21.20 -2.86 -0.59
CA ALA A 180 -21.15 -1.43 -0.90
C ALA A 180 -22.55 -0.79 -0.92
N ARG A 181 -23.53 -1.50 -1.49
CA ARG A 181 -24.95 -1.12 -1.55
C ARG A 181 -25.77 -2.14 -0.79
N LEU A 182 -26.53 -1.70 0.20
CA LEU A 182 -27.38 -2.57 1.01
C LEU A 182 -28.68 -2.93 0.28
N ARG A 183 -29.40 -1.91 -0.22
CA ARG A 183 -30.68 -2.01 -0.91
C ARG A 183 -30.95 -0.76 -1.71
N LYS A 184 -31.95 -0.80 -2.57
CA LYS A 184 -32.49 0.38 -3.24
C LYS A 184 -33.88 0.69 -2.67
N LEU A 185 -34.16 1.97 -2.45
CA LEU A 185 -35.46 2.46 -1.99
C LEU A 185 -36.02 3.44 -3.01
N GLU A 186 -37.34 3.34 -3.23
CA GLU A 186 -38.09 4.21 -4.14
C GLU A 186 -39.46 4.58 -3.54
N GLY A 187 -40.03 5.68 -4.01
CA GLY A 187 -41.39 6.11 -3.61
C GLY A 187 -41.60 6.26 -2.11
N ALA A 188 -42.68 5.66 -1.59
CA ALA A 188 -43.06 5.76 -0.18
C ALA A 188 -42.02 5.17 0.78
N ALA A 189 -41.33 4.10 0.37
CA ALA A 189 -40.29 3.47 1.19
C ALA A 189 -39.07 4.40 1.38
N LEU A 190 -38.68 5.13 0.33
CA LEU A 190 -37.63 6.14 0.38
C LEU A 190 -38.02 7.29 1.31
N SER A 191 -39.23 7.83 1.15
CA SER A 191 -39.73 8.93 1.98
C SER A 191 -39.81 8.53 3.46
N ALA A 192 -40.27 7.32 3.76
CA ALA A 192 -40.34 6.79 5.12
C ALA A 192 -38.94 6.66 5.75
N HIS A 193 -37.96 6.13 5.01
CA HIS A 193 -36.60 5.97 5.50
C HIS A 193 -35.91 7.32 5.76
N LEU A 194 -36.05 8.29 4.84
CA LEU A 194 -35.53 9.65 5.02
C LEU A 194 -36.22 10.37 6.17
N GLY A 195 -37.53 10.17 6.35
CA GLY A 195 -38.28 10.69 7.49
C GLY A 195 -37.79 10.12 8.82
N GLN A 196 -37.44 8.83 8.87
CA GLN A 196 -36.88 8.20 10.04
C GLN A 196 -35.47 8.74 10.34
N LEU A 197 -34.61 8.85 9.32
CA LEU A 197 -33.27 9.44 9.49
C LEU A 197 -33.32 10.88 10.02
N LYS A 198 -34.29 11.69 9.61
CA LYS A 198 -34.49 13.05 10.14
C LYS A 198 -34.92 13.06 11.61
N LYS A 199 -35.71 12.08 12.04
CA LYS A 199 -36.10 11.93 13.45
C LYS A 199 -34.92 11.46 14.30
N ASP A 200 -34.15 10.48 13.79
CA ASP A 200 -33.00 9.91 14.51
C ASP A 200 -31.83 10.91 14.59
N TYR A 201 -31.68 11.75 13.56
CA TYR A 201 -30.54 12.70 13.45
C TYR A 201 -31.05 14.11 13.08
N PRO A 202 -31.79 14.81 13.96
CA PRO A 202 -32.35 16.12 13.67
C PRO A 202 -31.30 17.23 13.42
N SER A 203 -30.09 17.04 13.93
CA SER A 203 -28.94 17.95 13.70
C SER A 203 -27.80 17.29 12.90
N GLY A 204 -28.08 16.13 12.28
CA GLY A 204 -27.09 15.29 11.65
C GLY A 204 -26.41 14.29 12.59
N PRO A 205 -25.92 13.16 12.09
CA PRO A 205 -25.28 12.14 12.89
C PRO A 205 -23.89 12.60 13.37
N PRO A 206 -23.48 12.21 14.60
CA PRO A 206 -22.18 12.58 15.15
C PRO A 206 -21.02 11.89 14.40
N VAL A 207 -19.84 12.52 14.43
CA VAL A 207 -18.60 11.95 13.88
C VAL A 207 -18.31 10.57 14.49
N GLY A 208 -17.90 9.63 13.66
CA GLY A 208 -17.65 8.23 14.02
C GLY A 208 -18.89 7.32 13.96
N ARG A 209 -20.10 7.88 13.87
CA ARG A 209 -21.33 7.09 13.79
C ARG A 209 -21.44 6.36 12.45
N LEU A 210 -21.95 5.15 12.49
CA LEU A 210 -22.37 4.38 11.32
C LEU A 210 -23.85 4.66 11.04
N VAL A 211 -24.19 4.95 9.79
CA VAL A 211 -25.55 5.31 9.36
C VAL A 211 -25.87 4.67 8.01
N ASP A 212 -27.09 4.20 7.86
CA ASP A 212 -27.65 3.77 6.57
C ASP A 212 -28.16 5.00 5.79
N GLY A 213 -27.24 5.71 5.15
CA GLY A 213 -27.57 6.90 4.37
C GLY A 213 -28.08 6.56 2.98
N VAL A 214 -28.75 7.51 2.35
CA VAL A 214 -29.37 7.36 1.03
C VAL A 214 -28.62 8.19 0.00
N ILE A 215 -28.22 7.60 -1.12
CA ILE A 215 -27.57 8.32 -2.22
C ILE A 215 -28.58 9.23 -2.92
N SER A 216 -28.32 10.53 -2.91
CA SER A 216 -29.13 11.57 -3.56
C SER A 216 -28.49 12.14 -4.83
N LYS A 217 -27.18 11.96 -5.03
CA LYS A 217 -26.47 12.38 -6.24
C LYS A 217 -25.23 11.51 -6.44
N VAL A 218 -24.90 11.22 -7.71
CA VAL A 218 -23.66 10.53 -8.10
C VAL A 218 -22.96 11.35 -9.15
N LEU A 219 -21.64 11.47 -9.04
CA LEU A 219 -20.75 12.21 -9.94
C LEU A 219 -19.54 11.33 -10.25
N ASP A 220 -19.25 11.12 -11.51
CA ASP A 220 -18.02 10.44 -11.93
C ASP A 220 -16.81 11.38 -11.80
N GLY A 221 -15.62 10.80 -11.61
CA GLY A 221 -14.36 11.54 -11.62
C GLY A 221 -14.01 12.00 -13.03
N GLU A 222 -13.34 13.14 -13.14
CA GLU A 222 -12.84 13.68 -14.41
C GLU A 222 -11.53 12.99 -14.78
N GLY A 223 -11.58 11.99 -15.67
CA GLY A 223 -10.43 11.27 -16.19
C GLY A 223 -10.32 9.81 -15.73
N GLU A 224 -9.49 9.05 -16.45
CA GLU A 224 -9.27 7.62 -16.21
C GLU A 224 -8.62 7.38 -14.84
N GLY A 225 -9.21 6.51 -14.05
CA GLY A 225 -8.70 6.17 -12.71
C GLY A 225 -9.05 7.18 -11.61
N GLN A 226 -9.74 8.28 -11.91
CA GLN A 226 -10.13 9.25 -10.89
C GLN A 226 -11.35 8.80 -10.08
N ALA A 227 -11.34 9.15 -8.79
CA ALA A 227 -12.43 8.84 -7.89
C ALA A 227 -13.67 9.66 -8.25
N GLY A 228 -14.84 9.01 -8.30
CA GLY A 228 -16.12 9.67 -8.30
C GLY A 228 -16.57 10.09 -6.91
N TRP A 229 -17.72 10.72 -6.82
CA TRP A 229 -18.34 11.19 -5.60
C TRP A 229 -19.83 10.83 -5.56
N ALA A 230 -20.33 10.61 -4.36
CA ALA A 230 -21.76 10.56 -4.14
C ALA A 230 -22.15 11.51 -2.99
N MET A 231 -23.30 12.15 -3.12
CA MET A 231 -23.95 12.85 -2.01
C MET A 231 -24.89 11.86 -1.32
N VAL A 232 -24.81 11.80 0.00
CA VAL A 232 -25.56 10.84 0.80
C VAL A 232 -26.36 11.60 1.86
N GLU A 233 -27.67 11.41 1.86
CA GLU A 233 -28.57 11.99 2.84
C GLU A 233 -28.52 11.18 4.16
N LEU A 234 -28.34 11.90 5.26
CA LEU A 234 -28.12 11.36 6.60
C LEU A 234 -29.16 11.87 7.61
N GLY A 235 -30.32 12.32 7.15
CA GLY A 235 -31.35 12.95 7.95
C GLY A 235 -31.42 14.45 7.70
N ALA A 236 -31.04 15.30 8.65
CA ALA A 236 -31.04 16.74 8.49
C ALA A 236 -29.81 17.27 7.70
N THR A 237 -28.83 16.44 7.47
CA THR A 237 -27.58 16.81 6.77
C THR A 237 -27.31 15.87 5.58
N THR A 238 -26.55 16.38 4.64
CA THR A 238 -26.02 15.60 3.51
C THR A 238 -24.50 15.55 3.62
N GLY A 239 -23.91 14.38 3.40
CA GLY A 239 -22.47 14.20 3.42
C GLY A 239 -21.91 13.80 2.06
N SER A 240 -20.61 14.04 1.85
CA SER A 240 -19.90 13.68 0.63
C SER A 240 -19.16 12.35 0.80
N LEU A 241 -19.41 11.40 -0.09
CA LEU A 241 -18.78 10.09 -0.13
C LEU A 241 -17.85 9.99 -1.35
N ARG A 242 -16.55 9.81 -1.10
CA ARG A 242 -15.59 9.56 -2.17
C ARG A 242 -15.66 8.10 -2.62
N LEU A 243 -15.71 7.87 -3.93
CA LEU A 243 -15.83 6.54 -4.55
C LEU A 243 -14.62 6.25 -5.43
N PRO A 244 -13.55 5.66 -4.87
CA PRO A 244 -12.37 5.30 -5.64
C PRO A 244 -12.69 4.30 -6.75
N THR A 245 -11.97 4.41 -7.88
CA THR A 245 -12.02 3.42 -8.96
C THR A 245 -10.91 2.38 -8.83
N VAL A 246 -9.85 2.69 -8.08
CA VAL A 246 -8.73 1.80 -7.82
C VAL A 246 -8.59 1.51 -6.32
N ASN A 247 -8.10 0.33 -5.98
CA ASN A 247 -7.88 -0.12 -4.59
C ASN A 247 -9.14 -0.06 -3.69
N ASP A 248 -10.31 -0.20 -4.28
CA ASP A 248 -11.59 -0.25 -3.55
C ASP A 248 -12.05 -1.71 -3.43
N ARG A 249 -12.24 -2.18 -2.20
CA ARG A 249 -12.67 -3.54 -1.84
C ARG A 249 -14.01 -3.92 -2.49
N TYR A 250 -14.89 -2.95 -2.68
CA TYR A 250 -16.21 -3.12 -3.30
C TYR A 250 -16.26 -2.68 -4.77
N ASN A 251 -15.09 -2.40 -5.35
CA ASN A 251 -14.96 -2.04 -6.76
C ASN A 251 -13.75 -2.71 -7.43
N PRO A 252 -13.64 -4.04 -7.39
CA PRO A 252 -12.47 -4.74 -7.96
C PRO A 252 -12.34 -4.57 -9.48
N LYS A 253 -13.42 -4.16 -10.16
CA LYS A 253 -13.44 -3.93 -11.62
C LYS A 253 -13.10 -2.48 -12.01
N GLY A 254 -12.89 -1.57 -11.06
CA GLY A 254 -12.58 -0.17 -11.34
C GLY A 254 -13.71 0.62 -12.00
N LEU A 255 -14.98 0.25 -11.76
CA LEU A 255 -16.13 0.88 -12.37
C LEU A 255 -16.28 2.34 -11.89
N PRO A 256 -16.75 3.27 -12.76
CA PRO A 256 -17.08 4.62 -12.36
C PRO A 256 -18.27 4.64 -11.38
N ALA A 257 -18.42 5.74 -10.64
CA ALA A 257 -19.42 5.87 -9.58
C ALA A 257 -20.85 5.66 -10.08
N SER A 258 -21.18 6.19 -11.26
CA SER A 258 -22.49 6.07 -11.91
C SER A 258 -22.88 4.64 -12.29
N GLN A 259 -21.89 3.75 -12.51
CA GLN A 259 -22.14 2.33 -12.79
C GLN A 259 -22.27 1.49 -11.52
N ARG A 260 -21.88 2.03 -10.38
CA ARG A 260 -21.89 1.34 -9.07
C ARG A 260 -23.12 1.67 -8.25
N PHE A 261 -23.55 2.92 -8.30
CA PHE A 261 -24.58 3.47 -7.44
C PHE A 261 -25.59 4.28 -8.24
N ALA A 262 -26.83 4.27 -7.75
CA ALA A 262 -27.93 5.05 -8.30
C ALA A 262 -28.64 5.85 -7.19
N LEU A 263 -29.48 6.79 -7.59
CA LEU A 263 -30.34 7.52 -6.67
C LEU A 263 -31.25 6.56 -5.90
N GLY A 264 -31.41 6.77 -4.61
CA GLY A 264 -32.20 5.90 -3.73
C GLY A 264 -31.45 4.65 -3.21
N ASP A 265 -30.21 4.43 -3.64
CA ASP A 265 -29.39 3.37 -3.06
C ASP A 265 -29.05 3.68 -1.59
N VAL A 266 -29.27 2.71 -0.71
CA VAL A 266 -28.88 2.78 0.71
C VAL A 266 -27.48 2.24 0.86
N VAL A 267 -26.63 3.03 1.51
CA VAL A 267 -25.23 2.71 1.77
C VAL A 267 -24.91 2.83 3.27
N HIS A 268 -24.12 1.89 3.78
CA HIS A 268 -23.66 1.94 5.17
C HIS A 268 -22.39 2.78 5.23
N VAL A 269 -22.49 3.95 5.84
CA VAL A 269 -21.40 4.92 5.85
C VAL A 269 -21.02 5.32 7.28
N ARG A 270 -19.72 5.50 7.47
CA ARG A 270 -19.15 6.11 8.68
C ARG A 270 -19.01 7.60 8.48
N VAL A 271 -19.54 8.36 9.41
CA VAL A 271 -19.45 9.82 9.44
C VAL A 271 -18.06 10.25 9.87
N GLY A 272 -17.34 10.96 8.99
CA GLY A 272 -16.01 11.50 9.27
C GLY A 272 -16.04 12.96 9.69
N SER A 273 -14.91 13.66 9.47
CA SER A 273 -14.79 15.09 9.80
C SER A 273 -15.70 15.97 8.93
N LEU A 274 -16.03 17.16 9.43
CA LEU A 274 -16.78 18.16 8.67
C LEU A 274 -15.91 18.73 7.56
N GLY A 275 -16.38 18.63 6.31
CA GLY A 275 -15.85 19.28 5.14
C GLY A 275 -16.59 20.59 4.82
N ARG A 276 -16.30 21.21 3.68
CA ARG A 276 -16.95 22.46 3.23
C ARG A 276 -18.46 22.29 2.93
N GLU A 277 -18.86 21.14 2.45
CA GLU A 277 -20.23 20.82 2.00
C GLU A 277 -20.92 19.77 2.90
N GLY A 278 -20.55 19.69 4.17
CA GLY A 278 -21.07 18.71 5.11
C GLY A 278 -20.02 17.66 5.50
N PRO A 279 -20.42 16.62 6.25
CA PRO A 279 -19.50 15.59 6.72
C PRO A 279 -18.91 14.79 5.55
N ILE A 280 -17.62 14.48 5.64
CA ILE A 280 -16.93 13.56 4.75
C ILE A 280 -17.28 12.14 5.19
N LEU A 281 -17.71 11.31 4.26
CA LEU A 281 -18.18 9.96 4.53
C LEU A 281 -17.20 8.90 4.00
N ALA A 282 -17.17 7.77 4.66
CA ALA A 282 -16.47 6.57 4.18
C ALA A 282 -17.45 5.39 4.16
N LEU A 283 -17.43 4.60 3.08
CA LEU A 283 -18.14 3.31 3.06
C LEU A 283 -17.61 2.43 4.18
N GLU A 284 -18.52 1.84 4.94
CA GLU A 284 -18.13 0.82 5.92
C GLU A 284 -17.77 -0.47 5.18
N HIS A 285 -16.58 -0.93 5.44
CA HIS A 285 -16.08 -2.18 4.92
C HIS A 285 -16.17 -3.26 6.00
N GLY A 286 -16.19 -4.52 5.59
CA GLY A 286 -16.02 -5.66 6.48
C GLY A 286 -14.66 -5.64 7.20
N PRO A 287 -14.40 -6.65 8.03
CA PRO A 287 -13.20 -6.69 8.86
C PRO A 287 -11.92 -6.60 8.02
N GLN A 288 -10.89 -6.00 8.61
CA GLN A 288 -9.54 -5.93 8.06
C GLN A 288 -8.73 -7.14 8.56
N GLY A 289 -7.70 -7.50 7.81
CA GLY A 289 -6.76 -8.55 8.17
C GLY A 289 -5.32 -8.11 7.92
N ALA A 290 -4.39 -8.93 8.39
CA ALA A 290 -2.96 -8.77 8.11
C ALA A 290 -2.33 -10.15 7.88
N ALA A 291 -1.21 -10.19 7.17
CA ALA A 291 -0.42 -11.39 6.97
C ALA A 291 1.06 -11.07 6.99
N ILE A 292 1.85 -11.98 7.56
CA ILE A 292 3.31 -11.97 7.50
C ILE A 292 3.75 -13.35 7.03
N VAL A 293 4.64 -13.38 6.05
CA VAL A 293 5.29 -14.61 5.58
C VAL A 293 6.75 -14.58 6.00
N ILE A 294 7.16 -15.58 6.77
CA ILE A 294 8.50 -15.70 7.31
C ILE A 294 9.13 -17.00 6.81
N ASP A 295 10.35 -16.94 6.31
CA ASP A 295 11.15 -18.12 6.02
C ASP A 295 11.63 -18.75 7.34
N PRO A 296 11.25 -20.01 7.63
CA PRO A 296 11.59 -20.63 8.91
C PRO A 296 13.09 -20.90 9.08
N GLN A 297 13.85 -21.01 8.01
CA GLN A 297 15.29 -21.28 8.06
C GLN A 297 16.10 -20.00 8.31
N THR A 298 15.87 -18.98 7.50
CA THR A 298 16.59 -17.71 7.58
C THR A 298 15.96 -16.72 8.55
N ARG A 299 14.70 -16.93 8.94
CA ARG A 299 13.84 -16.02 9.73
C ARG A 299 13.60 -14.67 9.05
N HIS A 300 13.86 -14.59 7.75
CA HIS A 300 13.59 -13.41 6.97
C HIS A 300 12.07 -13.23 6.76
N VAL A 301 11.60 -11.99 6.88
CA VAL A 301 10.24 -11.62 6.50
C VAL A 301 10.23 -11.46 4.98
N LEU A 302 9.58 -12.38 4.27
CA LEU A 302 9.48 -12.39 2.82
C LEU A 302 8.31 -11.56 2.30
N ALA A 303 7.22 -11.49 3.08
CA ALA A 303 6.05 -10.67 2.77
C ALA A 303 5.43 -10.11 4.04
N MET A 304 4.86 -8.89 3.92
CA MET A 304 4.17 -8.20 4.99
C MET A 304 2.99 -7.44 4.41
N ILE A 305 1.77 -7.80 4.84
CA ILE A 305 0.53 -7.19 4.39
C ILE A 305 -0.21 -6.63 5.60
N GLY A 306 -0.39 -5.32 5.64
CA GLY A 306 -0.99 -4.61 6.79
C GLY A 306 -2.48 -4.37 6.71
N GLY A 307 -3.13 -4.70 5.58
CA GLY A 307 -4.55 -4.47 5.35
C GLY A 307 -4.98 -4.77 3.92
N TYR A 308 -6.24 -4.52 3.61
CA TYR A 308 -6.76 -4.57 2.26
C TYR A 308 -6.27 -3.37 1.45
N GLY A 309 -5.91 -3.57 0.19
CA GLY A 309 -5.42 -2.55 -0.72
C GLY A 309 -3.92 -2.24 -0.57
N GLN A 310 -3.45 -1.37 -1.46
CA GLN A 310 -2.04 -0.94 -1.52
C GLN A 310 -1.96 0.56 -1.22
N SER A 311 -1.67 0.94 0.02
CA SER A 311 -1.51 2.35 0.39
C SER A 311 -0.49 2.52 1.51
N ARG A 312 0.38 3.53 1.37
CA ARG A 312 1.34 3.96 2.39
C ARG A 312 0.68 4.56 3.65
N SER A 313 -0.53 5.09 3.52
CA SER A 313 -1.21 5.78 4.63
C SER A 313 -2.01 4.85 5.55
N TYR A 314 -2.05 3.55 5.28
CA TYR A 314 -2.81 2.63 6.09
C TYR A 314 -2.08 2.20 7.36
N PHE A 315 -2.86 2.04 8.42
CA PHE A 315 -2.39 1.44 9.65
C PHE A 315 -1.89 0.01 9.36
N ASN A 316 -0.59 -0.22 9.49
CA ASN A 316 0.02 -1.54 9.29
C ASN A 316 -0.36 -2.47 10.45
N ARG A 317 -1.41 -3.27 10.24
CA ARG A 317 -1.93 -4.20 11.25
C ARG A 317 -0.99 -5.36 11.54
N ALA A 318 -0.12 -5.71 10.59
CA ALA A 318 0.85 -6.78 10.79
C ALA A 318 1.84 -6.47 11.92
N LEU A 319 2.20 -5.18 12.09
CA LEU A 319 3.17 -4.77 13.10
C LEU A 319 2.56 -4.03 14.29
N ARG A 320 1.41 -3.37 14.11
CA ARG A 320 0.89 -2.39 15.10
C ARG A 320 -0.43 -2.77 15.72
N ALA A 321 -1.17 -3.73 15.16
CA ALA A 321 -2.41 -4.17 15.76
C ALA A 321 -2.12 -5.04 16.99
N LYS A 322 -2.59 -4.58 18.14
CA LYS A 322 -2.58 -5.37 19.38
C LYS A 322 -3.84 -6.21 19.41
N ARG A 323 -3.70 -7.53 19.28
CA ARG A 323 -4.82 -8.47 19.30
C ARG A 323 -4.51 -9.63 20.25
N GLN A 324 -5.55 -10.17 20.84
CA GLN A 324 -5.45 -11.37 21.66
C GLN A 324 -5.02 -12.55 20.75
N PRO A 325 -3.96 -13.29 21.11
CA PRO A 325 -3.50 -14.42 20.31
C PRO A 325 -4.48 -15.59 20.28
N GLY A 326 -5.35 -15.68 21.30
CA GLY A 326 -6.31 -16.76 21.42
C GLY A 326 -5.62 -18.12 21.45
N SER A 327 -6.29 -19.18 20.85
CA SER A 327 -5.75 -20.55 20.82
C SER A 327 -4.42 -20.69 20.08
N ALA A 328 -3.98 -19.69 19.29
CA ALA A 328 -2.65 -19.71 18.69
C ALA A 328 -1.53 -19.75 19.76
N PHE A 329 -1.81 -19.21 20.95
CA PHE A 329 -0.87 -19.25 22.09
C PHE A 329 -0.64 -20.67 22.62
N LYS A 330 -1.58 -21.59 22.43
CA LYS A 330 -1.45 -22.98 22.87
C LYS A 330 -0.25 -23.70 22.27
N THR A 331 0.14 -23.33 21.05
CA THR A 331 1.36 -23.87 20.41
C THR A 331 2.60 -23.62 21.28
N PHE A 332 2.73 -22.46 21.89
CA PHE A 332 3.83 -22.15 22.80
C PHE A 332 3.73 -22.91 24.12
N VAL A 333 2.51 -23.08 24.66
CA VAL A 333 2.28 -23.88 25.87
C VAL A 333 2.71 -25.33 25.65
N PHE A 334 2.29 -25.93 24.54
CA PHE A 334 2.67 -27.31 24.20
C PHE A 334 4.17 -27.44 23.90
N ALA A 335 4.77 -26.46 23.21
CA ALA A 335 6.21 -26.43 22.97
C ALA A 335 6.99 -26.42 24.29
N THR A 336 6.61 -25.55 25.23
CA THR A 336 7.21 -25.49 26.59
C THR A 336 7.02 -26.79 27.37
N ALA A 337 5.85 -27.42 27.28
CA ALA A 337 5.60 -28.70 27.90
C ALA A 337 6.56 -29.78 27.38
N PHE A 338 6.79 -29.84 26.07
CA PHE A 338 7.73 -30.79 25.46
C PHE A 338 9.20 -30.45 25.79
N GLU A 339 9.56 -29.18 25.78
CA GLU A 339 10.89 -28.71 26.13
C GLU A 339 11.25 -29.09 27.58
N SER A 340 10.28 -29.06 28.49
CA SER A 340 10.45 -29.47 29.88
C SER A 340 10.84 -30.95 30.04
N ARG A 341 10.68 -31.76 28.98
CA ARG A 341 10.88 -33.23 28.96
C ARG A 341 10.01 -34.01 29.96
N ARG A 342 9.06 -33.34 30.62
CA ARG A 342 8.08 -33.99 31.52
C ARG A 342 6.90 -34.55 30.72
N TYR A 343 6.64 -34.00 29.55
CA TYR A 343 5.55 -34.37 28.67
C TYR A 343 6.05 -34.77 27.29
N THR A 344 5.36 -35.71 26.68
CA THR A 344 5.56 -36.15 25.31
C THR A 344 4.25 -36.04 24.54
N PRO A 345 4.25 -36.10 23.21
CA PRO A 345 3.01 -36.13 22.43
C PRO A 345 2.07 -37.31 22.79
N ALA A 346 2.60 -38.34 23.43
CA ALA A 346 1.84 -39.50 23.90
C ALA A 346 1.34 -39.38 25.35
N SER A 347 1.80 -38.40 26.12
CA SER A 347 1.33 -38.15 27.49
C SER A 347 -0.17 -37.94 27.52
N ILE A 348 -0.84 -38.49 28.53
CA ILE A 348 -2.29 -38.42 28.70
C ILE A 348 -2.58 -37.27 29.67
N LEU A 349 -3.49 -36.38 29.26
CA LEU A 349 -4.13 -35.36 30.11
C LEU A 349 -5.61 -35.72 30.28
N ASN A 350 -6.19 -35.23 31.35
CA ASN A 350 -7.62 -35.41 31.60
C ASN A 350 -8.38 -34.14 31.21
N ASP A 351 -9.08 -34.18 30.09
CA ASP A 351 -9.98 -33.11 29.65
C ASP A 351 -11.28 -33.21 30.45
N SER A 352 -11.35 -32.46 31.55
CA SER A 352 -12.46 -32.45 32.49
C SER A 352 -12.82 -31.01 32.87
N PRO A 353 -14.06 -30.78 33.40
CA PRO A 353 -14.44 -29.46 33.90
C PRO A 353 -13.46 -28.98 34.97
N GLN A 354 -12.93 -27.79 34.77
CA GLN A 354 -12.03 -27.11 35.69
C GLN A 354 -12.66 -25.75 36.06
N VAL A 355 -12.53 -25.38 37.32
CA VAL A 355 -12.95 -24.04 37.82
C VAL A 355 -11.76 -23.44 38.52
N TYR A 356 -11.41 -22.25 38.16
CA TYR A 356 -10.28 -21.49 38.72
C TYR A 356 -10.83 -20.30 39.49
N ASP A 357 -10.59 -20.25 40.79
CA ASP A 357 -10.90 -19.07 41.61
C ASP A 357 -9.79 -18.02 41.44
N LEU A 358 -10.14 -16.91 40.86
CA LEU A 358 -9.21 -15.80 40.60
C LEU A 358 -9.48 -14.69 41.64
N PRO A 359 -8.48 -14.27 42.42
CA PRO A 359 -8.67 -13.20 43.42
C PRO A 359 -9.23 -11.93 42.82
N GLY A 360 -10.38 -11.47 43.30
CA GLY A 360 -11.04 -10.25 42.83
C GLY A 360 -11.83 -10.35 41.55
N LEU A 361 -11.94 -11.55 40.94
CA LEU A 361 -12.70 -11.81 39.71
C LEU A 361 -13.73 -12.93 39.95
N SER A 362 -14.72 -13.03 39.08
CA SER A 362 -15.62 -14.19 39.07
C SER A 362 -14.86 -15.47 38.73
N PRO A 363 -15.22 -16.62 39.33
CA PRO A 363 -14.61 -17.90 39.00
C PRO A 363 -14.57 -18.17 37.49
N TRP A 364 -13.44 -18.58 36.99
CA TRP A 364 -13.26 -18.85 35.55
C TRP A 364 -13.36 -20.36 35.30
N ALA A 365 -14.34 -20.72 34.47
CA ALA A 365 -14.53 -22.10 34.02
C ALA A 365 -14.36 -22.19 32.50
N PRO A 366 -13.19 -22.58 32.00
CA PRO A 366 -12.95 -22.76 30.56
C PRO A 366 -13.83 -23.84 29.97
N ARG A 367 -14.27 -23.66 28.72
CA ARG A 367 -15.07 -24.62 27.97
C ARG A 367 -14.41 -24.92 26.63
N ASN A 368 -14.49 -26.18 26.18
CA ASN A 368 -14.04 -26.53 24.86
C ASN A 368 -14.90 -25.88 23.77
N ALA A 369 -14.25 -25.41 22.70
CA ALA A 369 -14.90 -24.63 21.63
C ALA A 369 -15.56 -25.51 20.55
N SER A 370 -15.87 -26.79 20.81
CA SER A 370 -16.48 -27.67 19.82
C SER A 370 -17.93 -27.25 19.51
N ALA A 371 -18.23 -27.09 18.22
CA ALA A 371 -19.49 -26.54 17.72
C ALA A 371 -20.74 -27.41 18.02
N HIS A 372 -20.60 -28.60 18.55
CA HIS A 372 -21.72 -29.57 18.68
C HIS A 372 -22.01 -30.07 20.08
N ASN A 373 -21.10 -29.92 21.02
CA ASN A 373 -21.33 -30.14 22.46
C ASN A 373 -20.08 -29.70 23.21
N SER A 374 -20.21 -28.86 24.20
CA SER A 374 -19.15 -28.52 25.18
C SER A 374 -18.77 -29.74 26.05
N GLN A 375 -18.75 -30.93 25.45
CA GLN A 375 -18.40 -32.16 26.15
C GLN A 375 -16.89 -32.25 26.32
N PHE A 376 -16.51 -32.61 27.51
CA PHE A 376 -15.13 -32.97 27.84
C PHE A 376 -14.85 -34.37 27.37
N MET A 377 -13.61 -34.64 26.90
CA MET A 377 -13.22 -35.92 26.28
C MET A 377 -12.65 -36.91 27.32
N GLY A 378 -12.46 -36.49 28.56
CA GLY A 378 -11.78 -37.32 29.57
C GLY A 378 -10.29 -37.50 29.27
N PRO A 379 -9.71 -38.68 29.52
CA PRO A 379 -8.29 -38.97 29.23
C PRO A 379 -7.97 -38.85 27.74
N VAL A 380 -7.10 -37.92 27.37
CA VAL A 380 -6.74 -37.62 25.97
C VAL A 380 -5.22 -37.46 25.82
N ARG A 381 -4.66 -37.97 24.74
CA ARG A 381 -3.22 -37.75 24.42
C ARG A 381 -2.96 -36.31 24.04
N LEU A 382 -1.84 -35.74 24.47
CA LEU A 382 -1.44 -34.35 24.19
C LEU A 382 -1.50 -34.01 22.69
N ARG A 383 -1.03 -34.90 21.80
CA ARG A 383 -1.14 -34.69 20.34
C ARG A 383 -2.59 -34.56 19.84
N VAL A 384 -3.52 -35.24 20.51
CA VAL A 384 -4.94 -35.21 20.17
C VAL A 384 -5.58 -33.95 20.76
N ALA A 385 -5.21 -33.56 21.99
CA ALA A 385 -5.74 -32.38 22.64
C ALA A 385 -5.44 -31.08 21.90
N LEU A 386 -4.28 -30.98 21.21
CA LEU A 386 -3.89 -29.80 20.45
C LEU A 386 -4.77 -29.59 19.21
N ALA A 387 -5.12 -30.65 18.48
CA ALA A 387 -5.87 -30.54 17.21
C ALA A 387 -7.26 -29.88 17.37
N PRO A 388 -8.14 -30.30 18.30
CA PRO A 388 -9.41 -29.62 18.58
C PRO A 388 -9.25 -28.43 19.53
N SER A 389 -8.02 -28.10 19.93
CA SER A 389 -7.75 -26.95 20.81
C SER A 389 -8.42 -27.03 22.17
N LEU A 390 -8.35 -28.19 22.84
CA LEU A 390 -8.94 -28.42 24.16
C LEU A 390 -8.33 -27.49 25.24
N TYR A 391 -9.10 -27.25 26.28
CA TYR A 391 -8.66 -26.57 27.51
C TYR A 391 -8.36 -27.61 28.60
N THR A 392 -7.26 -28.31 28.41
CA THR A 392 -6.80 -29.36 29.34
C THR A 392 -5.63 -28.90 30.16
#